data_6816c10ba5cbebe52be65f5ccf589591
#
_entry.id   6816c10ba5cbebe52be65f5ccf589591
#
_cell.length_a   1.000
_cell.length_b   1.000
_cell.length_c   1.000
_cell.angle_alpha   90.00
_cell.angle_beta   90.00
_cell.angle_gamma   90.00
#
_symmetry.space_group_name_H-M   'P 1'
#
loop_
_entity.id
_entity.type
_entity.pdbx_description
1 polymer ?
#
loop_
_entity_poly.entity_id
_entity_poly.type
_entity_poly.pdbx_seq_one_letter_code
_entity_poly.pdbx_strand_id
1 'polypeptide(L)'
;RRQRQMCIRDRYVSMSLTKLDIDRFITTLRTKSKEFNSISNVQLASMLEETLSNIKEVSFFWATICSDNKGTTKTPAEGEEWLGGPFASVLATQYYIKSLTNDDDLVEKKYNSEENSYKVFPNSFTERITFPFIDAKVIFNKSMSFDDINKYRGFSKRYDIDPSITLVLGAGNFSSIPYLDVLYHLITRKSVILLKLNPVNEYLKPVFEKVFQNFIERGYIIVTTGNIDESKYMATHPGINHIHLTGSDKTFEDIVYGRELTEKERKSKSLSKINNKPITSELGNV
;
A
#
# COMPACT_ATOMS: atom_id res chain seq x y z
N ARG A 1 -18.10 27.46 2.62
CA ARG A 1 -16.99 26.61 2.14
C ARG A 1 -15.64 26.99 2.77
N ARG A 2 -15.22 28.28 2.79
CA ARG A 2 -13.96 28.75 3.43
C ARG A 2 -13.86 28.45 4.93
N GLN A 3 -14.94 28.56 5.68
CA GLN A 3 -14.94 28.26 7.13
C GLN A 3 -14.71 26.79 7.47
N ARG A 4 -15.19 25.84 6.64
CA ARG A 4 -14.90 24.40 6.85
C ARG A 4 -13.44 24.03 6.56
N GLN A 5 -12.80 24.70 5.60
CA GLN A 5 -11.37 24.50 5.31
C GLN A 5 -10.47 25.05 6.43
N MET A 6 -10.83 26.18 7.06
CA MET A 6 -10.09 26.71 8.21
C MET A 6 -10.14 25.79 9.43
N CYS A 7 -11.27 25.15 9.71
CA CYS A 7 -11.41 24.21 10.84
C CYS A 7 -10.59 22.92 10.71
N ILE A 8 -10.19 22.55 9.48
CA ILE A 8 -9.34 21.37 9.24
C ILE A 8 -7.86 21.71 9.46
N ARG A 9 -7.45 22.91 9.04
CA ARG A 9 -6.05 23.37 9.16
C ARG A 9 -5.58 23.57 10.61
N ASP A 10 -6.47 23.96 11.51
CA ASP A 10 -6.15 24.26 12.92
C ASP A 10 -6.14 23.02 13.85
N ARG A 11 -6.49 21.83 13.36
CA ARG A 11 -6.53 20.58 14.17
C ARG A 11 -5.25 19.73 14.11
N TYR A 12 -4.29 20.07 13.28
CA TYR A 12 -3.04 19.32 13.18
C TYR A 12 -1.94 19.91 14.08
N VAL A 13 -2.20 19.96 15.38
CA VAL A 13 -1.11 19.85 16.35
C VAL A 13 -0.77 18.36 16.39
N SER A 14 0.34 17.98 15.79
CA SER A 14 0.87 16.63 15.89
C SER A 14 1.12 16.33 17.37
N MET A 15 0.15 15.69 18.01
CA MET A 15 0.39 15.10 19.32
C MET A 15 1.40 13.97 19.11
N SER A 16 2.57 14.06 19.74
CA SER A 16 3.56 12.99 19.72
C SER A 16 2.91 11.70 20.21
N LEU A 17 3.01 10.64 19.39
CA LEU A 17 2.53 9.32 19.77
C LEU A 17 3.34 8.80 20.97
N THR A 18 2.64 8.27 21.95
CA THR A 18 3.30 7.53 23.01
C THR A 18 3.48 6.07 22.64
N LYS A 19 4.43 5.38 23.26
CA LYS A 19 4.57 3.93 23.12
C LYS A 19 3.27 3.20 23.47
N LEU A 20 2.54 3.69 24.47
CA LEU A 20 1.26 3.14 24.89
C LEU A 20 0.19 3.24 23.78
N ASP A 21 0.18 4.32 23.01
CA ASP A 21 -0.75 4.46 21.89
C ASP A 21 -0.42 3.45 20.78
N ILE A 22 0.86 3.26 20.49
CA ILE A 22 1.33 2.26 19.52
C ILE A 22 0.95 0.84 19.98
N ASP A 23 1.15 0.53 21.26
CA ASP A 23 0.76 -0.77 21.83
C ASP A 23 -0.75 -1.02 21.73
N ARG A 24 -1.58 0.02 21.94
CA ARG A 24 -3.03 -0.04 21.75
C ARG A 24 -3.40 -0.29 20.28
N PHE A 25 -2.76 0.39 19.33
CA PHE A 25 -2.98 0.16 17.91
C PHE A 25 -2.71 -1.29 17.53
N ILE A 26 -1.55 -1.80 17.94
CA ILE A 26 -1.14 -3.17 17.62
C ILE A 26 -2.05 -4.19 18.32
N THR A 27 -2.49 -3.93 19.54
CA THR A 27 -3.43 -4.77 20.24
C THR A 27 -4.79 -4.82 19.54
N THR A 28 -5.31 -3.66 19.08
CA THR A 28 -6.55 -3.58 18.31
C THR A 28 -6.44 -4.39 17.03
N LEU A 29 -5.39 -4.19 16.25
CA LEU A 29 -5.16 -4.93 15.01
C LEU A 29 -5.02 -6.45 15.25
N ARG A 30 -4.32 -6.84 16.32
CA ARG A 30 -4.15 -8.25 16.68
C ARG A 30 -5.49 -8.94 16.96
N THR A 31 -6.40 -8.29 17.68
CA THR A 31 -7.73 -8.85 17.94
C THR A 31 -8.54 -9.05 16.67
N LYS A 32 -8.31 -8.21 15.66
CA LYS A 32 -9.02 -8.20 14.40
C LYS A 32 -8.38 -9.04 13.28
N SER A 33 -7.13 -9.42 13.42
CA SER A 33 -6.39 -10.12 12.36
C SER A 33 -7.00 -11.48 11.99
N LYS A 34 -7.50 -12.25 12.96
CA LYS A 34 -8.17 -13.54 12.71
C LYS A 34 -9.50 -13.38 11.98
N GLU A 35 -10.31 -12.40 12.40
CA GLU A 35 -11.57 -12.05 11.75
C GLU A 35 -11.31 -11.64 10.30
N PHE A 36 -10.35 -10.74 10.06
CA PHE A 36 -9.98 -10.28 8.74
C PHE A 36 -9.50 -11.42 7.85
N ASN A 37 -8.70 -12.34 8.38
CA ASN A 37 -8.18 -13.47 7.61
C ASN A 37 -9.27 -14.42 7.12
N SER A 38 -10.40 -14.49 7.81
CA SER A 38 -11.56 -15.31 7.44
C SER A 38 -12.50 -14.65 6.41
N ILE A 39 -12.31 -13.37 6.07
CA ILE A 39 -13.14 -12.66 5.09
C ILE A 39 -12.99 -13.32 3.72
N SER A 40 -14.12 -13.61 3.06
CA SER A 40 -14.11 -14.16 1.71
C SER A 40 -13.67 -13.11 0.67
N ASN A 41 -13.23 -13.59 -0.49
CA ASN A 41 -12.85 -12.70 -1.59
C ASN A 41 -14.00 -11.81 -2.05
N VAL A 42 -15.23 -12.33 -2.06
CA VAL A 42 -16.44 -11.57 -2.42
C VAL A 42 -16.70 -10.45 -1.41
N GLN A 43 -16.59 -10.73 -0.11
CA GLN A 43 -16.73 -9.72 0.92
C GLN A 43 -15.63 -8.65 0.84
N LEU A 44 -14.39 -9.08 0.59
CA LEU A 44 -13.27 -8.16 0.42
C LEU A 44 -13.44 -7.27 -0.82
N ALA A 45 -13.94 -7.83 -1.93
CA ALA A 45 -14.27 -7.07 -3.13
C ALA A 45 -15.36 -6.01 -2.85
N SER A 46 -16.42 -6.39 -2.12
CA SER A 46 -17.48 -5.44 -1.72
C SER A 46 -16.92 -4.31 -0.84
N MET A 47 -16.01 -4.60 0.09
CA MET A 47 -15.33 -3.55 0.86
C MET A 47 -14.48 -2.63 -0.01
N LEU A 48 -13.85 -3.15 -1.06
CA LEU A 48 -13.11 -2.33 -2.02
C LEU A 48 -14.03 -1.46 -2.89
N GLU A 49 -15.26 -1.90 -3.20
CA GLU A 49 -16.27 -1.06 -3.87
C GLU A 49 -16.68 0.13 -2.99
N GLU A 50 -16.86 -0.09 -1.68
CA GLU A 50 -17.07 1.00 -0.71
C GLU A 50 -15.87 1.97 -0.74
N THR A 51 -14.64 1.43 -0.78
CA THR A 51 -13.42 2.25 -0.87
C THR A 51 -13.36 3.08 -2.15
N LEU A 52 -13.77 2.55 -3.29
CA LEU A 52 -13.90 3.32 -4.54
C LEU A 52 -14.85 4.51 -4.39
N SER A 53 -15.97 4.30 -3.70
CA SER A 53 -16.92 5.39 -3.41
C SER A 53 -16.28 6.46 -2.52
N ASN A 54 -15.53 6.06 -1.51
CA ASN A 54 -14.81 6.98 -0.62
C ASN A 54 -13.72 7.77 -1.37
N ILE A 55 -12.94 7.11 -2.26
CA ILE A 55 -11.96 7.80 -3.11
C ILE A 55 -12.64 8.86 -3.96
N LYS A 56 -13.76 8.53 -4.62
CA LYS A 56 -14.52 9.48 -5.44
C LYS A 56 -14.97 10.69 -4.63
N GLU A 57 -15.46 10.49 -3.42
CA GLU A 57 -15.90 11.57 -2.54
C GLU A 57 -14.76 12.52 -2.14
N VAL A 58 -13.56 11.96 -1.88
CA VAL A 58 -12.41 12.73 -1.37
C VAL A 58 -11.42 13.16 -2.45
N SER A 59 -11.57 12.72 -3.70
CA SER A 59 -10.58 12.89 -4.77
C SER A 59 -10.19 14.35 -5.02
N PHE A 60 -11.16 15.27 -5.05
CA PHE A 60 -10.87 16.68 -5.24
C PHE A 60 -10.07 17.27 -4.07
N PHE A 61 -10.45 16.93 -2.83
CA PHE A 61 -9.70 17.35 -1.65
C PHE A 61 -8.29 16.74 -1.65
N TRP A 62 -8.16 15.46 -2.03
CA TRP A 62 -6.87 14.77 -2.12
C TRP A 62 -5.92 15.49 -3.08
N ALA A 63 -6.32 15.69 -4.34
CA ALA A 63 -5.48 16.39 -5.32
C ALA A 63 -5.15 17.81 -4.89
N THR A 64 -6.13 18.56 -4.36
CA THR A 64 -5.94 19.94 -3.93
C THR A 64 -4.94 20.06 -2.78
N ILE A 65 -5.07 19.21 -1.73
CA ILE A 65 -4.17 19.29 -0.57
C ILE A 65 -2.74 18.89 -0.95
N CYS A 66 -2.58 17.96 -1.91
CA CYS A 66 -1.26 17.62 -2.47
C CYS A 66 -0.65 18.81 -3.20
N SER A 67 -1.41 19.43 -4.13
CA SER A 67 -0.95 20.58 -4.89
C SER A 67 -0.58 21.78 -3.99
N ASP A 68 -1.39 22.04 -2.97
CA ASP A 68 -1.12 23.13 -2.02
C ASP A 68 0.18 22.89 -1.22
N ASN A 69 0.40 21.66 -0.74
CA ASN A 69 1.60 21.32 0.03
C ASN A 69 2.87 21.27 -0.82
N LYS A 70 2.75 20.91 -2.10
CA LYS A 70 3.88 20.86 -3.04
C LYS A 70 4.11 22.18 -3.80
N GLY A 71 3.21 23.17 -3.63
CA GLY A 71 3.29 24.47 -4.31
C GLY A 71 2.99 24.39 -5.82
N THR A 72 2.25 23.38 -6.27
CA THR A 72 1.90 23.17 -7.68
C THR A 72 0.52 23.69 -8.06
N THR A 73 -0.23 24.25 -7.11
CA THR A 73 -1.57 24.79 -7.31
C THR A 73 -1.60 25.84 -8.42
N LYS A 74 -2.56 25.72 -9.35
CA LYS A 74 -2.72 26.55 -10.54
C LYS A 74 -1.57 26.49 -11.55
N THR A 75 -0.77 25.45 -11.50
CA THR A 75 0.25 25.13 -12.52
C THR A 75 -0.15 23.89 -13.30
N PRO A 76 0.44 23.62 -14.48
CA PRO A 76 0.22 22.35 -15.20
C PRO A 76 0.57 21.10 -14.37
N ALA A 77 1.48 21.22 -13.40
CA ALA A 77 1.88 20.13 -12.50
C ALA A 77 0.76 19.72 -11.51
N GLU A 78 -0.29 20.52 -11.33
CA GLU A 78 -1.47 20.12 -10.54
C GLU A 78 -2.12 18.84 -11.11
N GLY A 79 -2.03 18.61 -12.43
CA GLY A 79 -2.53 17.41 -13.08
C GLY A 79 -1.81 16.12 -12.62
N GLU A 80 -0.54 16.22 -12.22
CA GLU A 80 0.21 15.09 -11.69
C GLU A 80 -0.36 14.59 -10.37
N GLU A 81 -0.90 15.47 -9.53
CA GLU A 81 -1.51 15.09 -8.26
C GLU A 81 -2.81 14.30 -8.44
N TRP A 82 -3.54 14.55 -9.54
CA TRP A 82 -4.68 13.74 -9.93
C TRP A 82 -4.27 12.36 -10.42
N LEU A 83 -3.25 12.29 -11.27
CA LEU A 83 -2.75 11.04 -11.84
C LEU A 83 -2.03 10.17 -10.80
N GLY A 84 -1.13 10.79 -10.02
CA GLY A 84 -0.31 10.13 -9.00
C GLY A 84 -0.99 9.97 -7.63
N GLY A 85 -2.26 10.30 -7.52
CA GLY A 85 -3.09 10.17 -6.33
C GLY A 85 -4.38 9.41 -6.60
N PRO A 86 -5.54 10.11 -6.71
CA PRO A 86 -6.84 9.47 -6.84
C PRO A 86 -6.95 8.52 -8.03
N PHE A 87 -6.45 8.91 -9.21
CA PHE A 87 -6.59 8.10 -10.42
C PHE A 87 -5.87 6.75 -10.31
N ALA A 88 -4.60 6.76 -9.91
CA ALA A 88 -3.83 5.52 -9.73
C ALA A 88 -4.49 4.61 -8.67
N SER A 89 -5.03 5.21 -7.62
CA SER A 89 -5.72 4.48 -6.53
C SER A 89 -7.02 3.83 -7.02
N VAL A 90 -7.83 4.55 -7.80
CA VAL A 90 -9.06 3.99 -8.41
C VAL A 90 -8.71 2.83 -9.33
N LEU A 91 -7.72 3.02 -10.21
CA LEU A 91 -7.34 2.00 -11.20
C LEU A 91 -6.88 0.71 -10.50
N ALA A 92 -5.98 0.82 -9.53
CA ALA A 92 -5.50 -0.33 -8.77
C ALA A 92 -6.65 -1.05 -8.02
N THR A 93 -7.54 -0.30 -7.37
CA THR A 93 -8.67 -0.88 -6.66
C THR A 93 -9.59 -1.67 -7.58
N GLN A 94 -9.88 -1.14 -8.77
CA GLN A 94 -10.67 -1.84 -9.78
C GLN A 94 -10.00 -3.15 -10.24
N TYR A 95 -8.68 -3.17 -10.39
CA TYR A 95 -7.95 -4.39 -10.72
C TYR A 95 -8.02 -5.42 -9.60
N TYR A 96 -7.89 -4.99 -8.34
CA TYR A 96 -8.03 -5.91 -7.21
C TYR A 96 -9.45 -6.48 -7.10
N ILE A 97 -10.49 -5.66 -7.30
CA ILE A 97 -11.89 -6.15 -7.33
C ILE A 97 -12.06 -7.21 -8.41
N LYS A 98 -11.59 -6.93 -9.64
CA LYS A 98 -11.63 -7.91 -10.73
C LYS A 98 -10.88 -9.20 -10.39
N SER A 99 -9.70 -9.08 -9.77
CA SER A 99 -8.90 -10.25 -9.37
C SER A 99 -9.58 -11.10 -8.30
N LEU A 100 -10.35 -10.48 -7.41
CA LEU A 100 -11.06 -11.16 -6.32
C LEU A 100 -12.38 -11.81 -6.77
N THR A 101 -13.00 -11.27 -7.83
CA THR A 101 -14.35 -11.68 -8.28
C THR A 101 -14.36 -12.48 -9.57
N ASN A 102 -13.33 -12.36 -10.41
CA ASN A 102 -13.30 -13.05 -11.69
C ASN A 102 -12.63 -14.41 -11.60
N ASP A 103 -13.27 -15.34 -12.22
CA ASP A 103 -12.85 -16.73 -12.32
C ASP A 103 -11.73 -16.95 -13.35
N ASP A 104 -11.20 -18.15 -13.34
CA ASP A 104 -10.01 -18.63 -14.02
C ASP A 104 -9.98 -18.48 -15.56
N ASP A 105 -11.14 -18.37 -16.20
CA ASP A 105 -11.28 -18.32 -17.68
C ASP A 105 -10.54 -17.14 -18.36
N LEU A 106 -10.37 -16.02 -17.66
CA LEU A 106 -9.69 -14.86 -18.25
C LEU A 106 -8.18 -15.06 -18.39
N VAL A 107 -7.59 -15.99 -17.67
CA VAL A 107 -6.15 -16.21 -17.63
C VAL A 107 -5.70 -17.07 -18.81
N GLU A 108 -6.43 -18.13 -19.07
CA GLU A 108 -6.12 -19.05 -20.18
C GLU A 108 -6.12 -18.33 -21.52
N LYS A 109 -7.05 -17.42 -21.74
CA LYS A 109 -7.19 -16.62 -22.97
C LYS A 109 -6.07 -15.62 -23.25
N LYS A 110 -5.27 -15.28 -22.23
CA LYS A 110 -4.21 -14.27 -22.33
C LYS A 110 -2.81 -14.85 -22.21
N TYR A 111 -2.72 -16.16 -21.96
CA TYR A 111 -1.46 -16.86 -21.87
C TYR A 111 -0.93 -17.22 -23.25
N ASN A 112 0.32 -16.88 -23.51
CA ASN A 112 1.06 -17.27 -24.70
C ASN A 112 2.04 -18.40 -24.32
N SER A 113 1.77 -19.61 -24.79
CA SER A 113 2.58 -20.79 -24.48
C SER A 113 3.96 -20.79 -25.17
N GLU A 114 4.09 -20.14 -26.33
CA GLU A 114 5.36 -20.07 -27.06
C GLU A 114 6.36 -19.17 -26.33
N GLU A 115 5.89 -18.06 -25.79
CA GLU A 115 6.71 -17.12 -25.04
C GLU A 115 6.76 -17.41 -23.55
N ASN A 116 5.94 -18.33 -23.05
CA ASN A 116 5.66 -18.53 -21.63
C ASN A 116 5.34 -17.21 -20.94
N SER A 117 4.39 -16.47 -21.49
CA SER A 117 4.07 -15.11 -21.05
C SER A 117 2.58 -14.91 -20.87
N TYR A 118 2.24 -13.93 -20.05
CA TYR A 118 0.88 -13.50 -19.77
C TYR A 118 0.75 -12.01 -20.00
N LYS A 119 -0.18 -11.60 -20.90
CA LYS A 119 -0.45 -10.18 -21.17
C LYS A 119 -1.27 -9.59 -20.01
N VAL A 120 -0.71 -8.59 -19.32
CA VAL A 120 -1.31 -7.94 -18.16
C VAL A 120 -1.93 -6.57 -18.49
N PHE A 121 -1.50 -5.92 -19.57
CA PHE A 121 -2.03 -4.62 -19.97
C PHE A 121 -1.83 -4.39 -21.49
N PRO A 122 -2.75 -3.68 -22.20
CA PRO A 122 -4.09 -3.26 -21.78
C PRO A 122 -5.09 -4.42 -21.74
N ASN A 123 -6.07 -4.34 -20.84
CA ASN A 123 -7.10 -5.36 -20.65
C ASN A 123 -8.46 -4.97 -21.24
N SER A 124 -8.64 -3.69 -21.57
CA SER A 124 -9.88 -3.15 -22.08
C SER A 124 -9.66 -2.22 -23.28
N PHE A 125 -10.73 -1.96 -24.03
CA PHE A 125 -10.71 -0.99 -25.13
C PHE A 125 -10.40 0.43 -24.61
N THR A 126 -10.95 0.79 -23.46
CA THR A 126 -10.68 2.10 -22.82
C THR A 126 -9.21 2.27 -22.48
N GLU A 127 -8.59 1.24 -21.88
CA GLU A 127 -7.16 1.28 -21.57
C GLU A 127 -6.30 1.41 -22.83
N ARG A 128 -6.68 0.74 -23.92
CA ARG A 128 -5.97 0.84 -25.20
C ARG A 128 -6.03 2.24 -25.79
N ILE A 129 -7.15 2.95 -25.63
CA ILE A 129 -7.28 4.34 -26.09
C ILE A 129 -6.51 5.28 -25.17
N THR A 130 -6.63 5.10 -23.86
CA THR A 130 -5.97 5.96 -22.86
C THR A 130 -4.45 5.83 -22.89
N PHE A 131 -3.96 4.61 -23.16
CA PHE A 131 -2.53 4.29 -23.17
C PHE A 131 -2.13 3.56 -24.47
N PRO A 132 -2.22 4.21 -25.64
CA PRO A 132 -2.13 3.55 -26.95
C PRO A 132 -0.77 2.93 -27.25
N PHE A 133 0.27 3.33 -26.53
CA PHE A 133 1.66 2.90 -26.78
C PHE A 133 2.22 2.02 -25.66
N ILE A 134 1.36 1.59 -24.71
CA ILE A 134 1.81 0.78 -23.57
C ILE A 134 1.26 -0.64 -23.71
N ASP A 135 2.17 -1.60 -23.79
CA ASP A 135 1.88 -3.02 -23.68
C ASP A 135 2.74 -3.60 -22.54
N ALA A 136 2.11 -4.33 -21.63
CA ALA A 136 2.82 -5.00 -20.55
C ALA A 136 2.48 -6.49 -20.51
N LYS A 137 3.52 -7.32 -20.36
CA LYS A 137 3.41 -8.76 -20.17
C LYS A 137 4.34 -9.25 -19.07
N VAL A 138 3.92 -10.26 -18.36
CA VAL A 138 4.76 -11.01 -17.42
C VAL A 138 5.34 -12.19 -18.18
N ILE A 139 6.66 -12.30 -18.22
CA ILE A 139 7.36 -13.43 -18.83
C ILE A 139 7.81 -14.35 -17.70
N PHE A 140 7.40 -15.61 -17.74
CA PHE A 140 7.76 -16.60 -16.75
C PHE A 140 9.03 -17.33 -17.12
N ASN A 141 9.70 -17.91 -16.11
CA ASN A 141 10.84 -18.76 -16.36
C ASN A 141 10.40 -19.95 -17.25
N LYS A 142 11.21 -20.29 -18.26
CA LYS A 142 10.93 -21.39 -19.20
C LYS A 142 10.75 -22.76 -18.52
N SER A 143 11.26 -22.92 -17.29
CA SER A 143 11.08 -24.14 -16.49
C SER A 143 9.71 -24.23 -15.78
N MET A 144 8.92 -23.15 -15.77
CA MET A 144 7.59 -23.16 -15.15
C MET A 144 6.55 -23.59 -16.18
N SER A 145 5.77 -24.60 -15.82
CA SER A 145 4.59 -25.01 -16.58
C SER A 145 3.43 -24.03 -16.37
N PHE A 146 2.42 -24.09 -17.24
CA PHE A 146 1.19 -23.33 -17.05
C PHE A 146 0.47 -23.72 -15.74
N ASP A 147 0.52 -24.98 -15.36
CA ASP A 147 -0.06 -25.47 -14.11
C ASP A 147 0.68 -24.89 -12.88
N ASP A 148 2.01 -24.80 -12.95
CA ASP A 148 2.80 -24.14 -11.89
C ASP A 148 2.42 -22.66 -11.77
N ILE A 149 2.30 -21.96 -12.89
CA ILE A 149 1.89 -20.56 -12.94
C ILE A 149 0.49 -20.41 -12.30
N ASN A 150 -0.46 -21.25 -12.68
CA ASN A 150 -1.80 -21.26 -12.12
C ASN A 150 -1.84 -21.54 -10.62
N LYS A 151 -1.02 -22.47 -10.15
CA LYS A 151 -0.92 -22.81 -8.72
C LYS A 151 -0.44 -21.64 -7.88
N TYR A 152 0.45 -20.80 -8.41
CA TYR A 152 1.06 -19.70 -7.68
C TYR A 152 0.48 -18.33 -8.02
N ARG A 153 -0.39 -18.24 -9.04
CA ARG A 153 -1.01 -16.99 -9.40
C ARG A 153 -2.11 -16.59 -8.42
N GLY A 154 -2.21 -15.30 -8.22
CA GLY A 154 -3.34 -14.63 -7.57
C GLY A 154 -3.53 -15.01 -6.10
N PHE A 155 -4.00 -14.05 -5.38
CA PHE A 155 -4.19 -14.13 -3.92
C PHE A 155 -5.52 -14.76 -3.57
N SER A 156 -6.48 -14.72 -4.49
CA SER A 156 -7.80 -15.33 -4.33
C SER A 156 -7.75 -16.83 -4.01
N LYS A 157 -6.61 -17.49 -4.31
CA LYS A 157 -6.42 -18.93 -4.07
C LYS A 157 -5.56 -19.26 -2.84
N ARG A 158 -5.07 -18.27 -2.10
CA ARG A 158 -4.26 -18.50 -0.88
C ARG A 158 -5.17 -18.48 0.34
N TYR A 159 -5.67 -19.65 0.73
CA TYR A 159 -6.53 -19.82 1.91
C TYR A 159 -5.74 -20.07 3.21
N ASP A 160 -4.48 -20.48 3.12
CA ASP A 160 -3.63 -20.87 4.26
C ASP A 160 -2.60 -19.79 4.61
N ILE A 161 -3.06 -18.58 4.89
CA ILE A 161 -2.19 -17.50 5.36
C ILE A 161 -2.49 -17.26 6.83
N ASP A 162 -1.48 -17.30 7.68
CA ASP A 162 -1.61 -16.98 9.09
C ASP A 162 -2.05 -15.53 9.31
N PRO A 163 -2.97 -15.28 10.26
CA PRO A 163 -3.35 -13.93 10.64
C PRO A 163 -2.14 -13.08 11.02
N SER A 164 -2.00 -11.93 10.42
CA SER A 164 -0.80 -11.10 10.58
C SER A 164 -1.09 -9.61 10.62
N ILE A 165 -0.14 -8.85 11.17
CA ILE A 165 -0.13 -7.40 11.16
C ILE A 165 1.06 -6.95 10.31
N THR A 166 0.80 -6.15 9.28
CA THR A 166 1.84 -5.49 8.49
C THR A 166 1.94 -4.03 8.87
N LEU A 167 3.15 -3.60 9.22
CA LEU A 167 3.50 -2.19 9.31
C LEU A 167 3.87 -1.70 7.90
N VAL A 168 3.13 -0.73 7.39
CA VAL A 168 3.44 -0.02 6.15
C VAL A 168 4.03 1.34 6.49
N LEU A 169 5.29 1.54 6.13
CA LEU A 169 5.99 2.83 6.21
C LEU A 169 5.89 3.51 4.85
N GLY A 170 4.96 4.45 4.76
CA GLY A 170 4.54 5.05 3.49
C GLY A 170 5.59 5.95 2.85
N ALA A 171 5.55 6.01 1.52
CA ALA A 171 6.41 6.86 0.70
C ALA A 171 6.13 8.36 0.90
N GLY A 172 7.14 9.19 0.61
CA GLY A 172 7.05 10.65 0.70
C GLY A 172 6.82 11.36 -0.64
N ASN A 173 7.00 10.68 -1.79
CA ASN A 173 6.98 11.31 -3.12
C ASN A 173 5.58 11.37 -3.76
N PHE A 174 4.95 10.24 -4.03
CA PHE A 174 3.61 10.15 -4.62
C PHE A 174 2.57 9.78 -3.58
N SER A 175 1.44 10.47 -3.63
CA SER A 175 0.38 10.29 -2.63
C SER A 175 -0.41 8.98 -2.77
N SER A 176 -0.38 8.32 -3.95
CA SER A 176 -0.99 6.99 -4.13
C SER A 176 -0.14 5.84 -3.61
N ILE A 177 1.18 5.97 -3.50
CA ILE A 177 2.05 4.85 -3.13
C ILE A 177 1.67 4.24 -1.77
N PRO A 178 1.50 5.02 -0.68
CA PRO A 178 1.06 4.44 0.58
C PRO A 178 -0.29 3.71 0.50
N TYR A 179 -1.19 4.17 -0.37
CA TYR A 179 -2.45 3.49 -0.64
C TYR A 179 -2.24 2.14 -1.33
N LEU A 180 -1.40 2.11 -2.36
CA LEU A 180 -1.09 0.90 -3.14
C LEU A 180 -0.38 -0.15 -2.27
N ASP A 181 0.56 0.28 -1.44
CA ASP A 181 1.26 -0.57 -0.47
C ASP A 181 0.29 -1.20 0.53
N VAL A 182 -0.65 -0.41 1.05
CA VAL A 182 -1.73 -0.91 1.93
C VAL A 182 -2.57 -1.96 1.20
N LEU A 183 -3.05 -1.67 -0.01
CA LEU A 183 -3.87 -2.63 -0.79
C LEU A 183 -3.11 -3.93 -1.05
N TYR A 184 -1.84 -3.81 -1.43
CA TYR A 184 -1.02 -5.00 -1.67
C TYR A 184 -1.00 -5.91 -0.45
N HIS A 185 -0.65 -5.42 0.72
CA HIS A 185 -0.54 -6.25 1.92
C HIS A 185 -1.89 -6.69 2.47
N LEU A 186 -2.92 -5.83 2.39
CA LEU A 186 -4.28 -6.15 2.80
C LEU A 186 -4.84 -7.35 2.01
N ILE A 187 -4.64 -7.35 0.69
CA ILE A 187 -5.23 -8.34 -0.20
C ILE A 187 -4.30 -9.55 -0.37
N THR A 188 -3.02 -9.32 -0.67
CA THR A 188 -2.09 -10.40 -1.00
C THR A 188 -1.67 -11.23 0.20
N ARG A 189 -1.55 -10.59 1.36
CA ARG A 189 -1.16 -11.26 2.61
C ARG A 189 -2.33 -11.48 3.54
N LYS A 190 -3.53 -11.00 3.19
CA LYS A 190 -4.68 -10.96 4.11
C LYS A 190 -4.28 -10.44 5.50
N SER A 191 -3.46 -9.39 5.51
CA SER A 191 -2.89 -8.80 6.72
C SER A 191 -3.67 -7.56 7.12
N VAL A 192 -3.94 -7.37 8.41
CA VAL A 192 -4.40 -6.08 8.93
C VAL A 192 -3.22 -5.10 8.94
N ILE A 193 -3.51 -3.80 8.79
CA ILE A 193 -2.48 -2.82 8.44
C ILE A 193 -2.34 -1.73 9.51
N LEU A 194 -1.10 -1.49 9.91
CA LEU A 194 -0.71 -0.25 10.58
C LEU A 194 0.01 0.63 9.54
N LEU A 195 -0.68 1.61 8.99
CA LEU A 195 -0.10 2.58 8.06
C LEU A 195 0.47 3.76 8.83
N LYS A 196 1.78 3.93 8.77
CA LYS A 196 2.48 5.13 9.26
C LYS A 196 2.87 5.99 8.07
N LEU A 197 2.32 7.20 8.00
CA LEU A 197 2.59 8.13 6.91
C LEU A 197 4.01 8.70 6.99
N ASN A 198 4.59 8.99 5.83
CA ASN A 198 5.85 9.72 5.79
C ASN A 198 5.67 11.12 6.38
N PRO A 199 6.63 11.67 7.16
CA PRO A 199 6.50 13.00 7.74
C PRO A 199 6.18 14.10 6.74
N VAL A 200 6.69 14.02 5.50
CA VAL A 200 6.39 15.01 4.45
C VAL A 200 4.96 14.91 3.91
N ASN A 201 4.27 13.81 4.17
CA ASN A 201 2.91 13.52 3.68
C ASN A 201 1.87 13.38 4.81
N GLU A 202 2.16 13.83 6.03
CA GLU A 202 1.22 13.74 7.16
C GLU A 202 -0.10 14.47 6.90
N TYR A 203 -0.09 15.48 6.04
CA TYR A 203 -1.29 16.19 5.59
C TYR A 203 -2.29 15.27 4.87
N LEU A 204 -1.86 14.09 4.41
CA LEU A 204 -2.73 13.08 3.78
C LEU A 204 -3.52 12.23 4.79
N LYS A 205 -3.25 12.35 6.10
CA LYS A 205 -3.95 11.54 7.10
C LYS A 205 -5.47 11.61 6.96
N PRO A 206 -6.13 12.78 6.87
CA PRO A 206 -7.59 12.85 6.70
C PRO A 206 -8.07 12.26 5.37
N VAL A 207 -7.24 12.30 4.33
CA VAL A 207 -7.54 11.65 3.04
C VAL A 207 -7.61 10.13 3.24
N PHE A 208 -6.58 9.53 3.82
CA PHE A 208 -6.54 8.08 4.02
C PHE A 208 -7.54 7.60 5.08
N GLU A 209 -7.83 8.39 6.10
CA GLU A 209 -8.89 8.09 7.05
C GLU A 209 -10.26 8.03 6.36
N LYS A 210 -10.53 8.92 5.39
CA LYS A 210 -11.76 8.87 4.60
C LYS A 210 -11.74 7.73 3.59
N VAL A 211 -10.64 7.54 2.88
CA VAL A 211 -10.50 6.47 1.86
C VAL A 211 -10.69 5.08 2.47
N PHE A 212 -10.04 4.82 3.59
CA PHE A 212 -10.11 3.54 4.30
C PHE A 212 -11.17 3.47 5.39
N GLN A 213 -12.11 4.41 5.44
CA GLN A 213 -13.09 4.53 6.51
C GLN A 213 -13.75 3.18 6.87
N ASN A 214 -14.21 2.45 5.87
CA ASN A 214 -14.88 1.17 6.04
C ASN A 214 -13.98 0.07 6.65
N PHE A 215 -12.66 0.10 6.39
CA PHE A 215 -11.69 -0.79 7.01
C PHE A 215 -11.30 -0.33 8.41
N ILE A 216 -11.20 0.98 8.63
CA ILE A 216 -10.85 1.59 9.92
C ILE A 216 -11.96 1.34 10.94
N GLU A 217 -13.22 1.54 10.58
CA GLU A 217 -14.39 1.30 11.44
C GLU A 217 -14.49 -0.16 11.90
N ARG A 218 -13.99 -1.09 11.07
CA ARG A 218 -13.91 -2.52 11.43
C ARG A 218 -12.64 -2.89 12.20
N GLY A 219 -11.70 -1.96 12.36
CA GLY A 219 -10.43 -2.17 13.05
C GLY A 219 -9.38 -2.95 12.24
N TYR A 220 -9.49 -3.00 10.91
CA TYR A 220 -8.55 -3.71 10.03
C TYR A 220 -7.39 -2.84 9.56
N ILE A 221 -7.56 -1.53 9.58
CA ILE A 221 -6.53 -0.54 9.24
C ILE A 221 -6.49 0.51 10.34
N ILE A 222 -5.28 0.93 10.69
CA ILE A 222 -5.02 2.11 11.50
C ILE A 222 -4.07 3.01 10.71
N VAL A 223 -4.45 4.28 10.52
CA VAL A 223 -3.63 5.31 9.89
C VAL A 223 -3.04 6.21 10.97
N THR A 224 -1.73 6.33 10.98
CA THR A 224 -1.02 7.14 11.98
C THR A 224 0.08 7.99 11.35
N THR A 225 0.53 8.97 12.09
CA THR A 225 1.73 9.76 11.85
C THR A 225 2.78 9.39 12.89
N GLY A 226 3.94 9.98 12.84
CA GLY A 226 4.97 9.79 13.86
C GLY A 226 6.39 10.04 13.33
N ASN A 227 7.29 10.28 14.25
CA ASN A 227 8.70 10.56 13.99
C ASN A 227 9.52 9.26 13.80
N ILE A 228 10.85 9.39 13.74
CA ILE A 228 11.78 8.28 13.53
C ILE A 228 11.76 7.30 14.70
N ASP A 229 11.72 7.78 15.94
CA ASP A 229 11.76 6.91 17.13
C ASP A 229 10.50 6.08 17.28
N GLU A 230 9.35 6.67 16.99
CA GLU A 230 8.06 5.98 16.93
C GLU A 230 8.04 4.94 15.81
N SER A 231 8.60 5.27 14.64
CA SER A 231 8.75 4.32 13.52
C SER A 231 9.63 3.11 13.88
N LYS A 232 10.75 3.35 14.56
CA LYS A 232 11.64 2.30 15.07
C LYS A 232 10.93 1.43 16.10
N TYR A 233 10.19 2.05 17.02
CA TYR A 233 9.42 1.30 18.00
C TYR A 233 8.37 0.40 17.35
N MET A 234 7.60 0.92 16.37
CA MET A 234 6.64 0.12 15.59
C MET A 234 7.35 -1.04 14.88
N ALA A 235 8.46 -0.76 14.19
CA ALA A 235 9.19 -1.76 13.41
C ALA A 235 9.78 -2.90 14.26
N THR A 236 10.20 -2.60 15.50
CA THR A 236 10.77 -3.59 16.42
C THR A 236 9.72 -4.26 17.29
N HIS A 237 8.48 -3.73 17.36
CA HIS A 237 7.44 -4.24 18.25
C HIS A 237 7.09 -5.70 17.96
N PRO A 238 7.05 -6.60 18.97
CA PRO A 238 6.86 -8.04 18.78
C PRO A 238 5.50 -8.39 18.13
N GLY A 239 4.53 -7.50 18.19
CA GLY A 239 3.21 -7.68 17.57
C GLY A 239 3.17 -7.44 16.07
N ILE A 240 4.18 -6.81 15.49
CA ILE A 240 4.30 -6.65 14.03
C ILE A 240 4.93 -7.90 13.43
N ASN A 241 4.24 -8.50 12.46
CA ASN A 241 4.68 -9.72 11.79
C ASN A 241 5.48 -9.42 10.52
N HIS A 242 5.16 -8.33 9.84
CA HIS A 242 5.75 -7.95 8.57
C HIS A 242 5.95 -6.44 8.48
N ILE A 243 6.98 -6.01 7.75
CA ILE A 243 7.25 -4.60 7.49
C ILE A 243 7.29 -4.39 5.98
N HIS A 244 6.65 -3.32 5.51
CA HIS A 244 6.83 -2.79 4.16
C HIS A 244 7.35 -1.37 4.26
N LEU A 245 8.38 -1.06 3.47
CA LEU A 245 8.99 0.26 3.42
C LEU A 245 9.15 0.72 1.97
N THR A 246 8.52 1.82 1.63
CA THR A 246 8.85 2.57 0.42
C THR A 246 9.56 3.86 0.81
N GLY A 247 10.84 3.97 0.44
CA GLY A 247 11.67 5.11 0.88
C GLY A 247 13.16 4.96 0.60
N SER A 248 13.98 5.56 1.47
CA SER A 248 15.43 5.54 1.30
C SER A 248 16.08 4.26 1.84
N ASP A 249 17.21 3.90 1.22
CA ASP A 249 18.10 2.84 1.70
C ASP A 249 18.60 3.09 3.14
N LYS A 250 18.84 4.35 3.51
CA LYS A 250 19.22 4.73 4.88
C LYS A 250 18.15 4.35 5.91
N THR A 251 16.89 4.62 5.59
CA THR A 251 15.76 4.23 6.49
C THR A 251 15.68 2.71 6.61
N PHE A 252 15.86 1.99 5.51
CA PHE A 252 15.92 0.54 5.52
C PHE A 252 17.07 0.02 6.41
N GLU A 253 18.26 0.57 6.22
CA GLU A 253 19.45 0.18 6.99
C GLU A 253 19.27 0.44 8.49
N ASP A 254 18.68 1.57 8.84
CA ASP A 254 18.39 1.93 10.22
C ASP A 254 17.38 0.98 10.89
N ILE A 255 16.36 0.54 10.15
CA ILE A 255 15.37 -0.43 10.63
C ILE A 255 15.97 -1.83 10.78
N VAL A 256 16.80 -2.26 9.82
CA VAL A 256 17.32 -3.63 9.77
C VAL A 256 18.58 -3.80 10.60
N TYR A 257 19.48 -2.82 10.56
CA TYR A 257 20.82 -2.88 11.17
C TYR A 257 21.00 -1.91 12.33
N GLY A 258 20.02 -1.02 12.59
CA GLY A 258 20.09 0.00 13.66
C GLY A 258 20.98 1.20 13.35
N ARG A 259 21.56 1.25 12.16
CA ARG A 259 22.47 2.31 11.72
C ARG A 259 22.62 2.33 10.19
N GLU A 260 23.07 3.45 9.68
CA GLU A 260 23.49 3.57 8.28
C GLU A 260 24.78 2.72 8.04
N LEU A 261 24.84 2.06 6.88
CA LEU A 261 25.97 1.21 6.49
C LEU A 261 26.97 1.99 5.64
N THR A 262 28.24 1.64 5.78
CA THR A 262 29.28 2.07 4.86
C THR A 262 29.18 1.32 3.54
N GLU A 263 29.73 1.87 2.44
CA GLU A 263 29.76 1.18 1.13
C GLU A 263 30.41 -0.21 1.19
N LYS A 264 31.41 -0.38 2.03
CA LYS A 264 32.08 -1.68 2.24
C LYS A 264 31.14 -2.70 2.90
N GLU A 265 30.36 -2.24 3.88
CA GLU A 265 29.40 -3.07 4.58
C GLU A 265 28.23 -3.45 3.70
N ARG A 266 27.70 -2.55 2.86
CA ARG A 266 26.66 -2.84 1.88
C ARG A 266 27.03 -3.97 0.93
N LYS A 267 28.30 -4.12 0.62
CA LYS A 267 28.86 -5.19 -0.22
C LYS A 267 29.09 -6.51 0.55
N SER A 268 29.01 -6.48 1.87
CA SER A 268 29.24 -7.66 2.72
C SER A 268 28.00 -8.51 2.85
N LYS A 269 28.14 -9.85 2.71
CA LYS A 269 27.05 -10.81 2.91
C LYS A 269 26.85 -11.26 4.36
N SER A 270 27.69 -10.78 5.29
CA SER A 270 27.78 -11.30 6.66
C SER A 270 27.35 -10.30 7.75
N LEU A 271 26.54 -9.30 7.42
CA LEU A 271 26.05 -8.33 8.40
C LEU A 271 24.99 -8.93 9.31
N SER A 272 25.19 -8.77 10.62
CA SER A 272 24.21 -9.13 11.62
C SER A 272 23.04 -8.12 11.63
N LYS A 273 21.83 -8.62 11.43
CA LYS A 273 20.61 -7.81 11.52
C LYS A 273 20.17 -7.70 12.97
N ILE A 274 19.74 -6.52 13.39
CA ILE A 274 19.06 -6.32 14.70
C ILE A 274 17.56 -6.61 14.59
N ASN A 275 16.99 -6.46 13.41
CA ASN A 275 15.58 -6.78 13.13
C ASN A 275 15.50 -7.88 12.08
N ASN A 276 15.04 -9.06 12.51
CA ASN A 276 14.93 -10.25 11.67
C ASN A 276 13.52 -10.49 11.12
N LYS A 277 12.59 -9.53 11.28
CA LYS A 277 11.25 -9.65 10.71
C LYS A 277 11.30 -9.70 9.19
N PRO A 278 10.37 -10.41 8.54
CA PRO A 278 10.19 -10.30 7.10
C PRO A 278 9.95 -8.84 6.72
N ILE A 279 10.76 -8.31 5.81
CA ILE A 279 10.65 -6.95 5.30
C ILE A 279 10.63 -6.98 3.77
N THR A 280 9.67 -6.28 3.19
CA THR A 280 9.65 -5.93 1.77
C THR A 280 9.95 -4.45 1.63
N SER A 281 10.68 -4.07 0.59
CA SER A 281 11.07 -2.66 0.44
C SER A 281 11.17 -2.26 -1.02
N GLU A 282 10.78 -1.03 -1.29
CA GLU A 282 11.01 -0.32 -2.55
C GLU A 282 11.92 0.86 -2.24
N LEU A 283 13.22 0.69 -2.55
CA LEU A 283 14.28 1.62 -2.17
C LEU A 283 14.75 2.43 -3.37
N GLY A 284 15.39 3.56 -3.10
CA GLY A 284 15.95 4.45 -4.12
C GLY A 284 15.06 5.65 -4.44
N ASN A 285 13.96 5.83 -3.74
CA ASN A 285 13.22 7.09 -3.77
C ASN A 285 13.88 8.11 -2.85
N VAL A 286 14.32 9.16 -3.45
CA VAL A 286 14.92 10.33 -2.78
C VAL A 286 13.83 11.33 -2.46
#